data_c256fa602cb38bd035c31ff93876fd42
#
_entry.id   c256fa602cb38bd035c31ff93876fd42
#
_cell.length_a   1.000
_cell.length_b   1.000
_cell.length_c   1.000
_cell.angle_alpha   90.00
_cell.angle_beta   90.00
_cell.angle_gamma   90.00
#
_symmetry.space_group_name_H-M   'P 1'
#
loop_
_entity.id
_entity.type
_entity.pdbx_description
1 polymer ?
#
loop_
_entity_poly.entity_id
_entity_poly.type
_entity_poly.pdbx_seq_one_letter_code
_entity_poly.pdbx_strand_id
1 'polypeptide(L)'
;MKTATTRRPWHLRWRHSLGARLTLLFLLFALVMSVVFMAGMQAALRYGWQDYARPLVADYIDRLAAQIGTPPDVEKARALTERLPLRIRIEGPVVNWSSHPDETRRHRRDDRPTELRGSPWRPSRTTSDGHRITFGFANLPRDDTPEDRSRLIGWGTLVALLLLTALAYRIVRSLLRPLDDIRAGAVRYGEGDFSTPIEPRRRDELGELALQINRMADGLQQRLDAKRELLLAISHELRSPLTRARLNAELVAEGSARDALLHDLAEMRDLIADLLESERLAGGGHSALNTEPGDLNALIAETIASQFADKAVNVELDSTLPSLPLDRTRIRLLLRNLVDNALRHSQREGALVAPDVKTMRRTNQIVLSVRDHGPGVEESQLAHLGEAFYRTDAARQRSTGGVGLGLYLCRLVAQAHGGSLVARNAQPGLEIEVTLPLA
;
A
#
# COMPACT_ATOMS: atom_id res chain seq x y z
N MET A 1 36.84 23.01 5.01
CA MET A 1 36.28 23.57 3.76
C MET A 1 34.78 23.68 3.92
N LYS A 2 34.26 24.91 4.04
CA LYS A 2 32.82 25.20 4.21
C LYS A 2 32.15 25.05 2.85
N THR A 3 31.35 24.02 2.64
CA THR A 3 30.50 23.90 1.46
C THR A 3 29.39 24.93 1.51
N ALA A 4 29.48 25.91 0.63
CA ALA A 4 28.47 26.94 0.44
C ALA A 4 27.17 26.28 -0.08
N THR A 5 26.19 26.12 0.79
CA THR A 5 24.80 25.79 0.40
C THR A 5 24.22 26.97 -0.34
N THR A 6 24.26 26.95 -1.66
CA THR A 6 23.54 27.91 -2.52
C THR A 6 22.04 27.71 -2.29
N ARG A 7 21.44 28.55 -1.44
CA ARG A 7 19.98 28.63 -1.27
C ARG A 7 19.37 29.07 -2.60
N ARG A 8 18.73 28.17 -3.33
CA ARG A 8 17.93 28.51 -4.51
C ARG A 8 16.89 29.57 -4.16
N PRO A 9 16.66 30.59 -5.00
CA PRO A 9 15.73 31.69 -4.74
C PRO A 9 14.31 31.17 -4.54
N TRP A 10 13.57 31.76 -3.60
CA TRP A 10 12.28 31.32 -3.05
C TRP A 10 11.19 31.09 -4.10
N HIS A 11 11.15 31.91 -5.16
CA HIS A 11 10.19 31.82 -6.26
C HIS A 11 10.36 30.55 -7.14
N LEU A 12 11.53 29.94 -7.20
CA LEU A 12 11.77 28.67 -7.91
C LEU A 12 11.29 27.44 -7.09
N ARG A 13 11.26 27.54 -5.76
CA ARG A 13 10.77 26.47 -4.88
C ARG A 13 9.26 26.25 -5.01
N TRP A 14 8.48 27.33 -5.18
CA TRP A 14 7.02 27.26 -5.30
C TRP A 14 6.56 26.49 -6.55
N ARG A 15 7.24 26.66 -7.68
CA ARG A 15 6.88 25.95 -8.93
C ARG A 15 7.10 24.45 -8.89
N HIS A 16 7.95 23.95 -7.98
CA HIS A 16 8.29 22.54 -7.85
C HIS A 16 7.75 21.91 -6.57
N SER A 17 7.12 22.67 -5.68
CA SER A 17 6.53 22.16 -4.46
C SER A 17 5.23 21.41 -4.74
N LEU A 18 5.16 20.15 -4.26
CA LEU A 18 3.96 19.30 -4.33
C LEU A 18 2.81 19.98 -3.57
N GLY A 19 3.09 20.55 -2.38
CA GLY A 19 2.12 21.25 -1.58
C GLY A 19 1.49 22.45 -2.31
N ALA A 20 2.32 23.30 -2.97
CA ALA A 20 1.82 24.44 -3.74
C ALA A 20 0.95 24.00 -4.94
N ARG A 21 1.33 22.92 -5.63
CA ARG A 21 0.54 22.35 -6.76
C ARG A 21 -0.80 21.79 -6.29
N LEU A 22 -0.81 21.07 -5.17
CA LEU A 22 -2.04 20.55 -4.58
C LEU A 22 -2.96 21.68 -4.12
N THR A 23 -2.43 22.68 -3.42
CA THR A 23 -3.20 23.84 -2.96
C THR A 23 -3.80 24.61 -4.15
N LEU A 24 -3.00 24.86 -5.20
CA LEU A 24 -3.48 25.53 -6.42
C LEU A 24 -4.55 24.70 -7.12
N LEU A 25 -4.35 23.38 -7.23
CA LEU A 25 -5.34 22.47 -7.81
C LEU A 25 -6.67 22.52 -7.06
N PHE A 26 -6.63 22.44 -5.70
CA PHE A 26 -7.84 22.50 -4.88
C PHE A 26 -8.54 23.85 -4.96
N LEU A 27 -7.80 24.96 -4.96
CA LEU A 27 -8.37 26.29 -5.14
C LEU A 27 -9.03 26.44 -6.51
N LEU A 28 -8.34 26.03 -7.57
CA LEU A 28 -8.90 26.04 -8.93
C LEU A 28 -10.13 25.14 -9.04
N PHE A 29 -10.08 23.94 -8.47
CA PHE A 29 -11.20 23.01 -8.45
C PHE A 29 -12.41 23.62 -7.71
N ALA A 30 -12.19 24.19 -6.53
CA ALA A 30 -13.25 24.84 -5.76
C ALA A 30 -13.87 26.03 -6.51
N LEU A 31 -13.03 26.83 -7.18
CA LEU A 31 -13.51 27.96 -7.99
C LEU A 31 -14.38 27.48 -9.16
N VAL A 32 -13.90 26.51 -9.94
CA VAL A 32 -14.62 25.96 -11.10
C VAL A 32 -15.90 25.29 -10.66
N MET A 33 -15.87 24.50 -9.56
CA MET A 33 -17.07 23.87 -8.96
C MET A 33 -18.11 24.93 -8.56
N SER A 34 -17.66 26.03 -7.91
CA SER A 34 -18.55 27.13 -7.50
C SER A 34 -19.19 27.81 -8.71
N VAL A 35 -18.41 28.05 -9.78
CA VAL A 35 -18.93 28.66 -11.01
C VAL A 35 -19.95 27.76 -11.70
N VAL A 36 -19.64 26.47 -11.85
CA VAL A 36 -20.56 25.48 -12.48
C VAL A 36 -21.83 25.33 -11.66
N PHE A 37 -21.71 25.24 -10.33
CA PHE A 37 -22.86 25.17 -9.43
C PHE A 37 -23.73 26.43 -9.50
N MET A 38 -23.13 27.62 -9.44
CA MET A 38 -23.82 28.89 -9.54
C MET A 38 -24.57 29.03 -10.87
N ALA A 39 -23.92 28.66 -11.98
CA ALA A 39 -24.52 28.70 -13.31
C ALA A 39 -25.72 27.71 -13.40
N GLY A 40 -25.54 26.48 -12.88
CA GLY A 40 -26.63 25.50 -12.82
C GLY A 40 -27.79 25.94 -11.93
N MET A 41 -27.50 26.49 -10.77
CA MET A 41 -28.51 27.03 -9.84
C MET A 41 -29.29 28.21 -10.47
N GLN A 42 -28.59 29.16 -11.12
CA GLN A 42 -29.25 30.27 -11.80
C GLN A 42 -30.13 29.78 -12.95
N ALA A 43 -29.66 28.80 -13.72
CA ALA A 43 -30.46 28.20 -14.77
C ALA A 43 -31.69 27.48 -14.20
N ALA A 44 -31.53 26.66 -13.14
CA ALA A 44 -32.63 25.95 -12.50
C ALA A 44 -33.69 26.92 -11.92
N LEU A 45 -33.25 28.02 -11.27
CA LEU A 45 -34.16 29.03 -10.73
C LEU A 45 -34.92 29.78 -11.86
N ARG A 46 -34.29 30.10 -12.97
CA ARG A 46 -34.93 30.76 -14.11
C ARG A 46 -36.07 29.89 -14.69
N TYR A 47 -35.83 28.60 -14.83
CA TYR A 47 -36.79 27.70 -15.46
C TYR A 47 -37.85 27.12 -14.47
N GLY A 48 -37.44 26.79 -13.25
CA GLY A 48 -38.33 26.26 -12.23
C GLY A 48 -39.37 27.25 -11.70
N TRP A 49 -39.02 28.55 -11.70
CA TRP A 49 -39.93 29.62 -11.27
C TRP A 49 -41.22 29.66 -12.11
N GLN A 50 -41.12 29.42 -13.40
CA GLN A 50 -42.29 29.48 -14.31
C GLN A 50 -43.37 28.41 -13.99
N ASP A 51 -42.96 27.20 -13.65
CA ASP A 51 -43.86 26.08 -13.41
C ASP A 51 -44.60 26.20 -12.03
N TYR A 52 -43.90 26.69 -11.00
CA TYR A 52 -44.49 26.85 -9.67
C TYR A 52 -45.27 28.15 -9.50
N ALA A 53 -44.87 29.23 -10.15
CA ALA A 53 -45.53 30.51 -10.02
C ALA A 53 -46.78 30.66 -10.91
N ARG A 54 -46.83 29.96 -12.05
CA ARG A 54 -48.00 30.01 -12.98
C ARG A 54 -49.35 29.80 -12.32
N PRO A 55 -49.58 28.72 -11.55
CA PRO A 55 -50.90 28.50 -10.93
C PRO A 55 -51.27 29.55 -9.87
N LEU A 56 -50.27 30.02 -9.10
CA LEU A 56 -50.48 31.08 -8.09
C LEU A 56 -50.83 32.42 -8.73
N VAL A 57 -50.16 32.75 -9.81
CA VAL A 57 -50.42 33.98 -10.55
C VAL A 57 -51.75 33.88 -11.30
N ALA A 58 -52.13 32.71 -11.81
CA ALA A 58 -53.43 32.53 -12.46
C ALA A 58 -54.60 32.78 -11.47
N ASP A 59 -54.55 32.23 -10.25
CA ASP A 59 -55.56 32.47 -9.22
C ASP A 59 -55.62 33.97 -8.81
N TYR A 60 -54.47 34.61 -8.72
CA TYR A 60 -54.39 36.04 -8.41
C TYR A 60 -55.02 36.89 -9.53
N ILE A 61 -54.76 36.57 -10.80
CA ILE A 61 -55.34 37.24 -11.96
C ILE A 61 -56.86 37.04 -12.04
N ASP A 62 -57.34 35.85 -11.66
CA ASP A 62 -58.80 35.62 -11.58
C ASP A 62 -59.46 36.54 -10.57
N ARG A 63 -58.87 36.76 -9.43
CA ARG A 63 -59.34 37.73 -8.43
C ARG A 63 -59.27 39.20 -8.93
N LEU A 64 -58.20 39.55 -9.63
CA LEU A 64 -58.06 40.89 -10.22
C LEU A 64 -59.14 41.14 -11.33
N ALA A 65 -59.35 40.16 -12.18
CA ALA A 65 -60.40 40.25 -13.21
C ALA A 65 -61.79 40.37 -12.60
N ALA A 66 -62.09 39.68 -11.50
CA ALA A 66 -63.32 39.81 -10.78
C ALA A 66 -63.55 41.20 -10.13
N GLN A 67 -62.45 41.86 -9.69
CA GLN A 67 -62.43 43.23 -9.19
C GLN A 67 -62.77 44.29 -10.24
N ILE A 68 -62.36 44.05 -11.51
CA ILE A 68 -62.71 44.94 -12.62
C ILE A 68 -64.22 44.89 -12.96
N GLY A 69 -64.84 43.74 -12.75
CA GLY A 69 -66.29 43.56 -12.90
C GLY A 69 -66.77 43.23 -14.31
N THR A 70 -68.02 42.95 -14.45
CA THR A 70 -68.75 42.67 -15.70
C THR A 70 -70.01 43.58 -15.79
N PRO A 71 -70.04 44.54 -16.72
CA PRO A 71 -69.03 44.92 -17.73
C PRO A 71 -67.80 45.54 -17.10
N PRO A 72 -66.56 45.47 -17.78
CA PRO A 72 -65.34 45.97 -17.25
C PRO A 72 -65.32 47.44 -16.99
N ASP A 73 -65.04 47.85 -15.76
CA ASP A 73 -64.96 49.22 -15.33
C ASP A 73 -63.55 49.79 -15.53
N VAL A 74 -63.45 50.79 -16.39
CA VAL A 74 -62.17 51.43 -16.75
C VAL A 74 -61.49 52.17 -15.58
N GLU A 75 -62.26 52.79 -14.68
CA GLU A 75 -61.74 53.50 -13.53
C GLU A 75 -61.12 52.49 -12.54
N LYS A 76 -61.74 51.35 -12.31
CA LYS A 76 -61.19 50.30 -11.46
C LYS A 76 -59.95 49.68 -12.09
N ALA A 77 -59.92 49.47 -13.41
CA ALA A 77 -58.76 49.00 -14.12
C ALA A 77 -57.58 49.96 -14.05
N ARG A 78 -57.86 51.30 -14.12
CA ARG A 78 -56.83 52.32 -13.94
C ARG A 78 -56.28 52.32 -12.53
N ALA A 79 -57.11 52.29 -11.52
CA ALA A 79 -56.72 52.24 -10.12
C ALA A 79 -55.84 51.02 -9.80
N LEU A 80 -56.09 49.87 -10.43
CA LEU A 80 -55.25 48.66 -10.30
C LEU A 80 -53.87 48.82 -10.94
N THR A 81 -53.76 49.53 -12.08
CA THR A 81 -52.47 49.77 -12.75
C THR A 81 -51.63 50.81 -12.05
N GLU A 82 -52.22 51.71 -11.24
CA GLU A 82 -51.51 52.66 -10.40
C GLU A 82 -50.95 52.03 -9.13
N ARG A 83 -51.63 50.99 -8.61
CA ARG A 83 -51.21 50.30 -7.39
C ARG A 83 -50.31 49.12 -7.62
N LEU A 84 -50.35 48.50 -8.80
CA LEU A 84 -49.61 47.32 -9.13
C LEU A 84 -48.84 47.51 -10.45
N PRO A 85 -47.61 47.00 -10.61
CA PRO A 85 -46.84 47.10 -11.83
C PRO A 85 -47.40 46.19 -12.95
N LEU A 86 -48.68 46.34 -13.23
CA LEU A 86 -49.43 45.54 -14.21
C LEU A 86 -49.80 46.41 -15.41
N ARG A 87 -49.79 45.76 -16.57
CA ARG A 87 -50.40 46.32 -17.79
C ARG A 87 -51.73 45.61 -18.00
N ILE A 88 -52.78 46.36 -18.15
CA ILE A 88 -54.12 45.84 -18.38
C ILE A 88 -54.59 46.33 -19.73
N ARG A 89 -55.12 45.39 -20.55
CA ARG A 89 -55.78 45.69 -21.81
C ARG A 89 -57.15 45.02 -21.78
N ILE A 90 -58.18 45.83 -22.06
CA ILE A 90 -59.55 45.39 -22.19
C ILE A 90 -59.94 45.54 -23.65
N GLU A 91 -60.38 44.47 -24.29
CA GLU A 91 -60.87 44.42 -25.66
C GLU A 91 -62.28 43.80 -25.66
N GLY A 92 -63.28 44.50 -26.20
CA GLY A 92 -64.62 44.00 -26.23
C GLY A 92 -65.58 44.89 -26.98
N PRO A 93 -66.86 44.49 -27.05
CA PRO A 93 -67.84 45.17 -27.88
C PRO A 93 -68.26 46.57 -27.37
N VAL A 94 -68.10 46.80 -26.06
CA VAL A 94 -68.53 48.08 -25.46
C VAL A 94 -67.35 48.91 -24.96
N VAL A 95 -66.31 48.28 -24.41
CA VAL A 95 -65.15 48.93 -23.79
C VAL A 95 -63.86 48.44 -24.45
N ASN A 96 -63.08 49.39 -24.99
CA ASN A 96 -61.71 49.15 -25.48
C ASN A 96 -60.77 50.11 -24.77
N TRP A 97 -59.92 49.58 -23.85
CA TRP A 97 -59.02 50.38 -23.08
C TRP A 97 -57.67 49.70 -22.86
N SER A 98 -56.60 50.48 -22.78
CA SER A 98 -55.24 49.97 -22.49
C SER A 98 -54.53 50.95 -21.59
N SER A 99 -53.85 50.41 -20.55
CA SER A 99 -53.05 51.22 -19.63
C SER A 99 -51.83 51.87 -20.30
N HIS A 100 -51.37 51.37 -21.49
CA HIS A 100 -50.23 51.88 -22.23
C HIS A 100 -50.59 51.97 -23.74
N PRO A 101 -51.16 53.10 -24.18
CA PRO A 101 -51.67 53.25 -25.58
C PRO A 101 -50.55 53.32 -26.65
N ASP A 102 -49.35 53.73 -26.29
CA ASP A 102 -48.27 53.97 -27.27
C ASP A 102 -47.66 52.68 -27.88
N GLU A 103 -47.75 51.55 -27.20
CA GLU A 103 -47.28 50.26 -27.74
C GLU A 103 -48.24 49.69 -28.80
N THR A 104 -49.50 50.07 -28.72
CA THR A 104 -50.54 49.63 -29.68
C THR A 104 -50.33 50.25 -31.07
N ARG A 105 -49.74 51.43 -31.14
CA ARG A 105 -49.47 52.12 -32.42
C ARG A 105 -48.26 51.56 -33.16
N ARG A 106 -47.28 50.99 -32.47
CA ARG A 106 -46.10 50.38 -33.09
C ARG A 106 -46.42 49.01 -33.69
N HIS A 107 -47.37 48.26 -33.12
CA HIS A 107 -47.72 46.91 -33.64
C HIS A 107 -48.71 46.99 -34.83
N ARG A 108 -49.40 48.12 -35.07
CA ARG A 108 -50.32 48.27 -36.21
C ARG A 108 -49.63 48.60 -37.55
N ARG A 109 -48.33 48.87 -37.51
CA ARG A 109 -47.55 49.27 -38.72
C ARG A 109 -46.77 48.06 -39.34
N ASP A 110 -46.79 46.91 -38.72
CA ASP A 110 -46.14 45.71 -39.19
C ASP A 110 -47.23 44.65 -39.50
N ASP A 111 -47.99 44.92 -40.60
CA ASP A 111 -49.00 44.02 -41.17
C ASP A 111 -48.36 42.84 -41.89
N ARG A 112 -47.58 42.02 -41.18
CA ARG A 112 -47.26 40.64 -41.62
C ARG A 112 -47.92 39.66 -40.64
N PRO A 113 -48.66 38.68 -41.11
CA PRO A 113 -49.15 37.60 -40.29
C PRO A 113 -48.00 36.70 -39.94
N THR A 114 -47.18 37.16 -38.97
CA THR A 114 -46.19 36.29 -38.34
C THR A 114 -46.97 35.45 -37.33
N GLU A 115 -47.16 34.19 -37.69
CA GLU A 115 -47.56 33.14 -36.73
C GLU A 115 -46.59 33.24 -35.52
N LEU A 116 -47.08 33.91 -34.47
CA LEU A 116 -46.36 34.07 -33.20
C LEU A 116 -46.33 32.74 -32.46
N ARG A 117 -45.47 31.82 -32.91
CA ARG A 117 -44.95 30.78 -32.02
C ARG A 117 -44.06 31.49 -31.01
N GLY A 118 -44.51 31.50 -29.74
CA GLY A 118 -43.68 32.00 -28.64
C GLY A 118 -44.17 33.33 -28.01
N SER A 119 -45.48 33.53 -27.85
CA SER A 119 -46.00 34.68 -27.10
C SER A 119 -45.64 34.56 -25.63
N PRO A 120 -45.08 35.62 -25.00
CA PRO A 120 -44.87 35.61 -23.54
C PRO A 120 -46.26 35.35 -22.87
N TRP A 121 -46.25 34.53 -21.79
CA TRP A 121 -47.45 34.21 -21.04
C TRP A 121 -48.23 35.47 -20.68
N ARG A 122 -49.35 35.69 -21.39
CA ARG A 122 -50.29 36.79 -21.17
C ARG A 122 -51.59 36.18 -20.70
N PRO A 123 -51.77 36.08 -19.39
CA PRO A 123 -53.05 35.55 -18.89
C PRO A 123 -54.20 36.48 -19.31
N SER A 124 -55.13 35.92 -20.02
CA SER A 124 -56.33 36.61 -20.47
C SER A 124 -57.58 35.92 -19.88
N ARG A 125 -58.56 36.71 -19.57
CA ARG A 125 -59.86 36.23 -19.14
C ARG A 125 -60.95 36.84 -20.02
N THR A 126 -61.89 36.02 -20.44
CA THR A 126 -63.07 36.50 -21.19
C THR A 126 -64.25 36.59 -20.19
N THR A 127 -64.74 37.76 -20.09
CA THR A 127 -65.97 38.04 -19.24
C THR A 127 -67.20 37.53 -19.93
N SER A 128 -68.32 37.32 -19.18
CA SER A 128 -69.61 36.79 -19.69
C SER A 128 -70.26 37.69 -20.73
N ASP A 129 -69.89 38.96 -20.77
CA ASP A 129 -70.35 39.97 -21.74
C ASP A 129 -69.47 40.11 -22.98
N GLY A 130 -68.53 39.17 -23.18
CA GLY A 130 -67.67 39.11 -24.39
C GLY A 130 -66.43 40.00 -24.40
N HIS A 131 -66.13 40.66 -23.27
CA HIS A 131 -64.84 41.40 -23.17
C HIS A 131 -63.69 40.48 -22.80
N ARG A 132 -62.51 40.71 -23.41
CA ARG A 132 -61.25 40.03 -23.08
C ARG A 132 -60.35 40.97 -22.29
N ILE A 133 -60.07 40.64 -21.05
CA ILE A 133 -59.11 41.32 -20.20
C ILE A 133 -57.78 40.62 -20.25
N THR A 134 -56.75 41.26 -20.76
CA THR A 134 -55.36 40.72 -20.84
C THR A 134 -54.47 41.42 -19.85
N PHE A 135 -53.81 40.66 -19.00
CA PHE A 135 -52.86 41.17 -18.03
C PHE A 135 -51.45 40.92 -18.54
N GLY A 136 -50.57 41.93 -18.36
CA GLY A 136 -49.15 41.87 -18.66
C GLY A 136 -48.35 42.39 -17.51
N PHE A 137 -47.19 41.83 -17.28
CA PHE A 137 -46.24 42.34 -16.30
C PHE A 137 -45.23 43.26 -17.00
N ALA A 138 -44.88 44.40 -16.37
CA ALA A 138 -44.11 45.46 -17.02
C ALA A 138 -42.70 45.08 -17.40
N ASN A 139 -42.09 44.09 -16.72
CA ASN A 139 -40.66 43.78 -16.84
C ASN A 139 -40.34 42.29 -16.75
N LEU A 140 -41.10 41.38 -17.33
CA LEU A 140 -40.65 39.98 -17.46
C LEU A 140 -39.77 39.84 -18.69
N PRO A 141 -38.58 39.27 -18.56
CA PRO A 141 -37.73 38.96 -19.73
C PRO A 141 -38.48 37.97 -20.66
N ARG A 142 -38.36 38.23 -21.99
CA ARG A 142 -38.83 37.29 -23.01
C ARG A 142 -37.92 36.07 -22.99
N ASP A 143 -38.41 34.96 -22.51
CA ASP A 143 -37.73 33.68 -22.66
C ASP A 143 -38.60 32.72 -23.46
N ASP A 144 -38.26 32.55 -24.73
CA ASP A 144 -38.91 31.64 -25.67
C ASP A 144 -38.26 30.22 -25.60
N THR A 145 -38.10 29.64 -24.43
CA THR A 145 -37.37 28.37 -24.32
C THR A 145 -38.28 27.19 -23.93
N PRO A 146 -38.22 26.07 -24.67
CA PRO A 146 -39.03 24.87 -24.40
C PRO A 146 -38.70 24.20 -23.06
N GLU A 147 -39.67 23.57 -22.42
CA GLU A 147 -39.62 22.87 -21.12
C GLU A 147 -38.52 21.80 -21.03
N ASP A 148 -38.10 21.20 -22.13
CA ASP A 148 -37.03 20.19 -22.19
C ASP A 148 -35.61 20.75 -21.90
N ARG A 149 -35.39 22.05 -22.06
CA ARG A 149 -34.04 22.65 -21.83
C ARG A 149 -33.68 22.73 -20.35
N SER A 150 -34.63 22.87 -19.44
CA SER A 150 -34.33 22.96 -17.99
C SER A 150 -33.76 21.64 -17.46
N ARG A 151 -34.32 20.52 -17.88
CA ARG A 151 -33.86 19.18 -17.53
C ARG A 151 -32.47 18.88 -18.13
N LEU A 152 -32.25 19.25 -19.41
CA LEU A 152 -30.97 19.12 -20.07
C LEU A 152 -29.87 19.92 -19.37
N ILE A 153 -30.16 21.14 -18.91
CA ILE A 153 -29.19 21.96 -18.16
C ILE A 153 -28.87 21.32 -16.80
N GLY A 154 -29.87 20.80 -16.08
CA GLY A 154 -29.67 20.09 -14.81
C GLY A 154 -28.78 18.86 -14.96
N TRP A 155 -29.08 18.00 -15.93
CA TRP A 155 -28.26 16.83 -16.25
C TRP A 155 -26.86 17.23 -16.76
N GLY A 156 -26.77 18.27 -17.61
CA GLY A 156 -25.51 18.80 -18.10
C GLY A 156 -24.59 19.31 -16.96
N THR A 157 -25.14 20.03 -16.00
CA THR A 157 -24.36 20.48 -14.82
C THR A 157 -23.88 19.31 -13.97
N LEU A 158 -24.74 18.31 -13.74
CA LEU A 158 -24.36 17.10 -12.98
C LEU A 158 -23.22 16.35 -13.65
N VAL A 159 -23.33 16.12 -14.97
CA VAL A 159 -22.27 15.46 -15.78
C VAL A 159 -20.98 16.27 -15.75
N ALA A 160 -21.06 17.59 -15.89
CA ALA A 160 -19.88 18.47 -15.82
C ALA A 160 -19.18 18.38 -14.45
N LEU A 161 -19.94 18.36 -13.35
CA LEU A 161 -19.41 18.20 -12.00
C LEU A 161 -18.74 16.85 -11.79
N LEU A 162 -19.34 15.76 -12.29
CA LEU A 162 -18.77 14.41 -12.21
C LEU A 162 -17.47 14.31 -13.02
N LEU A 163 -17.46 14.86 -14.25
CA LEU A 163 -16.26 14.88 -15.09
C LEU A 163 -15.12 15.69 -14.45
N LEU A 164 -15.45 16.85 -13.87
CA LEU A 164 -14.47 17.67 -13.17
C LEU A 164 -13.88 16.96 -11.94
N THR A 165 -14.73 16.27 -11.17
CA THR A 165 -14.30 15.47 -10.01
C THR A 165 -13.40 14.30 -10.45
N ALA A 166 -13.77 13.60 -11.51
CA ALA A 166 -12.98 12.50 -12.06
C ALA A 166 -11.62 13.00 -12.59
N LEU A 167 -11.59 14.15 -13.24
CA LEU A 167 -10.35 14.80 -13.69
C LEU A 167 -9.45 15.17 -12.52
N ALA A 168 -10.00 15.82 -11.49
CA ALA A 168 -9.26 16.18 -10.29
C ALA A 168 -8.68 14.94 -9.59
N TYR A 169 -9.48 13.87 -9.46
CA TYR A 169 -9.03 12.60 -8.91
C TYR A 169 -7.85 12.00 -9.70
N ARG A 170 -7.92 12.00 -11.04
CA ARG A 170 -6.83 11.52 -11.89
C ARG A 170 -5.55 12.33 -11.71
N ILE A 171 -5.67 13.66 -11.61
CA ILE A 171 -4.52 14.55 -11.40
C ILE A 171 -3.88 14.27 -10.03
N VAL A 172 -4.67 14.21 -8.95
CA VAL A 172 -4.16 13.93 -7.59
C VAL A 172 -3.49 12.55 -7.55
N ARG A 173 -4.12 11.51 -8.09
CA ARG A 173 -3.54 10.17 -8.16
C ARG A 173 -2.22 10.15 -8.93
N SER A 174 -2.14 10.88 -10.05
CA SER A 174 -0.89 11.02 -10.81
C SER A 174 0.20 11.76 -10.03
N LEU A 175 -0.18 12.74 -9.20
CA LEU A 175 0.75 13.48 -8.34
C LEU A 175 1.31 12.61 -7.21
N LEU A 176 0.50 11.70 -6.67
CA LEU A 176 0.87 10.83 -5.54
C LEU A 176 1.48 9.48 -5.96
N ARG A 177 1.44 9.11 -7.23
CA ARG A 177 2.01 7.85 -7.74
C ARG A 177 3.47 7.59 -7.33
N PRO A 178 4.38 8.59 -7.28
CA PRO A 178 5.75 8.36 -6.80
C PRO A 178 5.84 7.87 -5.37
N LEU A 179 4.81 8.08 -4.54
CA LEU A 179 4.78 7.58 -3.17
C LEU A 179 4.69 6.05 -3.12
N ASP A 180 3.96 5.44 -4.07
CA ASP A 180 3.87 3.98 -4.19
C ASP A 180 5.24 3.37 -4.55
N ASP A 181 5.99 4.04 -5.45
CA ASP A 181 7.35 3.61 -5.83
C ASP A 181 8.32 3.71 -4.65
N ILE A 182 8.24 4.81 -3.87
CA ILE A 182 9.03 5.00 -2.66
C ILE A 182 8.71 3.93 -1.62
N ARG A 183 7.43 3.64 -1.41
CA ARG A 183 6.98 2.60 -0.48
C ARG A 183 7.50 1.22 -0.89
N ALA A 184 7.34 0.85 -2.17
CA ALA A 184 7.82 -0.43 -2.68
C ALA A 184 9.35 -0.57 -2.56
N GLY A 185 10.11 0.50 -2.86
CA GLY A 185 11.55 0.53 -2.67
C GLY A 185 11.98 0.42 -1.21
N ALA A 186 11.29 1.12 -0.31
CA ALA A 186 11.59 1.07 1.13
C ALA A 186 11.31 -0.34 1.72
N VAL A 187 10.28 -1.04 1.25
CA VAL A 187 10.01 -2.44 1.66
C VAL A 187 11.15 -3.35 1.20
N ARG A 188 11.57 -3.27 -0.08
CA ARG A 188 12.71 -4.06 -0.59
C ARG A 188 14.00 -3.80 0.20
N TYR A 189 14.30 -2.53 0.52
CA TYR A 189 15.46 -2.19 1.34
C TYR A 189 15.36 -2.79 2.75
N GLY A 190 14.14 -2.85 3.32
CA GLY A 190 13.88 -3.53 4.60
C GLY A 190 14.10 -5.05 4.54
N GLU A 191 13.90 -5.66 3.37
CA GLU A 191 14.16 -7.07 3.09
C GLU A 191 15.64 -7.35 2.73
N GLY A 192 16.48 -6.31 2.69
CA GLY A 192 17.90 -6.40 2.38
C GLY A 192 18.25 -6.37 0.90
N ASP A 193 17.28 -6.12 0.02
CA ASP A 193 17.50 -5.95 -1.41
C ASP A 193 17.76 -4.47 -1.76
N PHE A 194 19.04 -4.13 -1.86
CA PHE A 194 19.55 -2.80 -2.25
C PHE A 194 19.89 -2.69 -3.74
N SER A 195 19.61 -3.72 -4.55
CA SER A 195 20.08 -3.84 -5.93
C SER A 195 19.54 -2.76 -6.87
N THR A 196 18.31 -2.28 -6.62
CA THR A 196 17.63 -1.35 -7.51
C THR A 196 17.27 -0.06 -6.77
N PRO A 197 17.85 1.10 -7.15
CA PRO A 197 17.51 2.37 -6.53
C PRO A 197 16.07 2.81 -6.89
N ILE A 198 15.47 3.59 -5.98
CA ILE A 198 14.17 4.22 -6.23
C ILE A 198 14.37 5.34 -7.25
N GLU A 199 13.70 5.26 -8.40
CA GLU A 199 13.80 6.30 -9.42
C GLU A 199 13.09 7.60 -9.01
N PRO A 200 13.80 8.74 -8.96
CA PRO A 200 13.19 10.04 -8.67
C PRO A 200 12.45 10.55 -9.92
N ARG A 201 11.17 10.16 -10.11
CA ARG A 201 10.36 10.53 -11.29
C ARG A 201 10.11 12.02 -11.43
N ARG A 202 10.33 12.81 -10.36
CA ARG A 202 10.06 14.26 -10.32
C ARG A 202 11.16 15.01 -9.59
N ARG A 203 11.25 16.31 -9.86
CA ARG A 203 12.15 17.25 -9.18
C ARG A 203 11.37 18.07 -8.15
N ASP A 204 10.60 17.38 -7.29
CA ASP A 204 9.83 17.95 -6.19
C ASP A 204 10.22 17.27 -4.86
N GLU A 205 9.50 17.52 -3.79
CA GLU A 205 9.78 17.00 -2.45
C GLU A 205 9.77 15.46 -2.42
N LEU A 206 8.93 14.81 -3.26
CA LEU A 206 8.92 13.33 -3.36
C LEU A 206 10.17 12.81 -4.06
N GLY A 207 10.64 13.50 -5.10
CA GLY A 207 11.90 13.15 -5.75
C GLY A 207 13.11 13.34 -4.82
N GLU A 208 13.12 14.42 -4.00
CA GLU A 208 14.15 14.63 -2.99
C GLU A 208 14.11 13.55 -1.90
N LEU A 209 12.91 13.14 -1.46
CA LEU A 209 12.72 12.05 -0.51
C LEU A 209 13.25 10.72 -1.07
N ALA A 210 12.96 10.38 -2.32
CA ALA A 210 13.49 9.19 -2.98
C ALA A 210 15.03 9.17 -2.96
N LEU A 211 15.66 10.31 -3.30
CA LEU A 211 17.11 10.45 -3.26
C LEU A 211 17.71 10.34 -1.85
N GLN A 212 17.01 10.83 -0.83
CA GLN A 212 17.45 10.69 0.57
C GLN A 212 17.36 9.24 1.04
N ILE A 213 16.28 8.53 0.69
CA ILE A 213 16.12 7.10 1.00
C ILE A 213 17.19 6.27 0.29
N ASN A 214 17.51 6.54 -0.99
CA ASN A 214 18.59 5.87 -1.71
C ASN A 214 19.94 6.09 -1.01
N ARG A 215 20.27 7.32 -0.63
CA ARG A 215 21.53 7.60 0.11
C ARG A 215 21.59 6.87 1.46
N MET A 216 20.45 6.75 2.14
CA MET A 216 20.38 5.97 3.38
C MET A 216 20.61 4.48 3.11
N ALA A 217 20.02 3.94 2.05
CA ALA A 217 20.20 2.55 1.62
C ALA A 217 21.66 2.27 1.23
N ASP A 218 22.28 3.14 0.43
CA ASP A 218 23.71 3.04 0.07
C ASP A 218 24.60 3.06 1.31
N GLY A 219 24.35 3.97 2.25
CA GLY A 219 25.10 4.05 3.50
C GLY A 219 24.91 2.84 4.41
N LEU A 220 23.72 2.23 4.41
CA LEU A 220 23.46 0.99 5.16
C LEU A 220 24.17 -0.19 4.50
N GLN A 221 24.10 -0.33 3.19
CA GLN A 221 24.80 -1.38 2.44
C GLN A 221 26.31 -1.30 2.68
N GLN A 222 26.92 -0.11 2.55
CA GLN A 222 28.35 0.08 2.80
C GLN A 222 28.76 -0.33 4.22
N ARG A 223 27.94 -0.04 5.23
CA ARG A 223 28.22 -0.47 6.62
C ARG A 223 28.13 -1.98 6.78
N LEU A 224 27.14 -2.62 6.13
CA LEU A 224 27.02 -4.07 6.16
C LEU A 224 28.20 -4.74 5.46
N ASP A 225 28.63 -4.23 4.32
CA ASP A 225 29.77 -4.76 3.58
C ASP A 225 31.09 -4.55 4.35
N ALA A 226 31.32 -3.38 4.93
CA ALA A 226 32.47 -3.12 5.79
C ALA A 226 32.47 -4.03 7.04
N LYS A 227 31.32 -4.30 7.66
CA LYS A 227 31.21 -5.27 8.77
C LYS A 227 31.63 -6.67 8.32
N ARG A 228 31.18 -7.12 7.13
CA ARG A 228 31.54 -8.43 6.57
C ARG A 228 33.04 -8.54 6.30
N GLU A 229 33.61 -7.53 5.66
CA GLU A 229 35.05 -7.48 5.38
C GLU A 229 35.88 -7.53 6.68
N LEU A 230 35.46 -6.77 7.71
CA LEU A 230 36.14 -6.78 9.01
C LEU A 230 36.10 -8.18 9.65
N LEU A 231 34.93 -8.86 9.63
CA LEU A 231 34.81 -10.19 10.20
C LEU A 231 35.66 -11.23 9.44
N LEU A 232 35.68 -11.14 8.11
CA LEU A 232 36.59 -11.98 7.28
C LEU A 232 38.05 -11.75 7.61
N ALA A 233 38.49 -10.48 7.73
CA ALA A 233 39.86 -10.14 8.10
C ALA A 233 40.23 -10.67 9.50
N ILE A 234 39.34 -10.46 10.50
CA ILE A 234 39.55 -10.97 11.86
C ILE A 234 39.72 -12.50 11.84
N SER A 235 38.89 -13.21 11.06
CA SER A 235 39.00 -14.66 10.95
C SER A 235 40.34 -15.13 10.42
N HIS A 236 40.81 -14.48 9.34
CA HIS A 236 42.09 -14.81 8.78
C HIS A 236 43.25 -14.56 9.79
N GLU A 237 43.16 -13.42 10.51
CA GLU A 237 44.16 -13.08 11.51
C GLU A 237 44.10 -13.96 12.77
N LEU A 238 42.95 -14.50 13.14
CA LEU A 238 42.79 -15.44 14.25
C LEU A 238 43.21 -16.87 13.90
N ARG A 239 43.07 -17.30 12.65
CA ARG A 239 43.44 -18.65 12.21
C ARG A 239 44.93 -18.94 12.41
N SER A 240 45.79 -17.99 12.09
CA SER A 240 47.25 -18.13 12.20
C SER A 240 47.76 -18.34 13.66
N PRO A 241 47.35 -17.50 14.65
CA PRO A 241 47.76 -17.73 16.05
C PRO A 241 47.17 -19.02 16.64
N LEU A 242 45.93 -19.39 16.29
CA LEU A 242 45.30 -20.65 16.73
C LEU A 242 46.08 -21.84 16.18
N THR A 243 46.47 -21.83 14.90
CA THR A 243 47.28 -22.90 14.32
C THR A 243 48.63 -23.00 15.03
N ARG A 244 49.32 -21.89 15.32
CA ARG A 244 50.58 -21.90 16.08
C ARG A 244 50.35 -22.40 17.51
N ALA A 245 49.29 -21.97 18.22
CA ALA A 245 49.00 -22.43 19.56
C ALA A 245 48.73 -23.93 19.59
N ARG A 246 48.04 -24.47 18.60
CA ARG A 246 47.80 -25.90 18.43
C ARG A 246 49.10 -26.66 18.20
N LEU A 247 49.97 -26.21 17.29
CA LEU A 247 51.27 -26.83 17.04
C LEU A 247 52.13 -26.83 18.30
N ASN A 248 52.14 -25.72 19.07
CA ASN A 248 52.85 -25.64 20.34
C ASN A 248 52.28 -26.61 21.39
N ALA A 249 50.92 -26.75 21.45
CA ALA A 249 50.27 -27.69 22.34
C ALA A 249 50.62 -29.17 21.98
N GLU A 250 50.77 -29.49 20.69
CA GLU A 250 51.17 -30.82 20.22
C GLU A 250 52.62 -31.17 20.64
N LEU A 251 53.49 -30.18 20.90
CA LEU A 251 54.84 -30.36 21.41
C LEU A 251 54.94 -30.56 22.93
N VAL A 252 53.84 -30.35 23.67
CA VAL A 252 53.74 -30.58 25.11
C VAL A 252 53.70 -32.10 25.35
N ALA A 253 54.29 -32.55 26.47
CA ALA A 253 54.22 -33.97 26.84
C ALA A 253 52.75 -34.47 26.96
N GLU A 254 52.52 -35.72 26.56
CA GLU A 254 51.18 -36.33 26.61
C GLU A 254 50.61 -36.32 28.04
N GLY A 255 49.35 -35.91 28.12
CA GLY A 255 48.62 -35.84 29.41
C GLY A 255 47.30 -35.07 29.29
N SER A 256 46.47 -35.18 30.29
CA SER A 256 45.12 -34.59 30.30
C SER A 256 45.08 -33.08 30.10
N ALA A 257 46.12 -32.37 30.51
CA ALA A 257 46.22 -30.90 30.29
C ALA A 257 46.47 -30.56 28.80
N ARG A 258 47.30 -31.33 28.12
CA ARG A 258 47.50 -31.19 26.66
C ARG A 258 46.23 -31.47 25.89
N ASP A 259 45.55 -32.57 26.24
CA ASP A 259 44.30 -32.97 25.56
C ASP A 259 43.20 -31.93 25.77
N ALA A 260 43.09 -31.38 26.98
CA ALA A 260 42.18 -30.27 27.26
C ALA A 260 42.52 -29.02 26.42
N LEU A 261 43.79 -28.62 26.36
CA LEU A 261 44.25 -27.47 25.56
C LEU A 261 43.97 -27.65 24.06
N LEU A 262 44.24 -28.84 23.53
CA LEU A 262 43.96 -29.14 22.10
C LEU A 262 42.45 -29.12 21.83
N HIS A 263 41.63 -29.58 22.77
CA HIS A 263 40.19 -29.52 22.69
C HIS A 263 39.70 -28.08 22.68
N ASP A 264 40.13 -27.23 23.61
CA ASP A 264 39.73 -25.83 23.69
C ASP A 264 40.14 -25.06 22.41
N LEU A 265 41.34 -25.30 21.85
CA LEU A 265 41.79 -24.69 20.61
C LEU A 265 40.97 -25.16 19.38
N ALA A 266 40.50 -26.40 19.38
CA ALA A 266 39.58 -26.91 18.33
C ALA A 266 38.21 -26.26 18.45
N GLU A 267 37.67 -26.11 19.67
CA GLU A 267 36.42 -25.43 19.93
C GLU A 267 36.46 -23.94 19.49
N MET A 268 37.54 -23.22 19.84
CA MET A 268 37.74 -21.83 19.39
C MET A 268 37.78 -21.71 17.87
N ARG A 269 38.45 -22.62 17.16
CA ARG A 269 38.49 -22.64 15.70
C ARG A 269 37.13 -22.83 15.10
N ASP A 270 36.33 -23.79 15.63
CA ASP A 270 35.03 -24.14 15.13
C ASP A 270 33.99 -23.00 15.40
N LEU A 271 34.11 -22.32 16.55
CA LEU A 271 33.32 -21.13 16.88
C LEU A 271 33.56 -19.98 15.90
N ILE A 272 34.82 -19.71 15.57
CA ILE A 272 35.18 -18.66 14.60
C ILE A 272 34.61 -19.00 13.22
N ALA A 273 34.73 -20.26 12.80
CA ALA A 273 34.16 -20.73 11.53
C ALA A 273 32.63 -20.59 11.49
N ASP A 274 31.93 -20.99 12.57
CA ASP A 274 30.50 -20.90 12.70
C ASP A 274 29.99 -19.44 12.72
N LEU A 275 30.69 -18.54 13.42
CA LEU A 275 30.37 -17.11 13.45
C LEU A 275 30.44 -16.49 12.06
N LEU A 276 31.51 -16.79 11.31
CA LEU A 276 31.68 -16.27 9.95
C LEU A 276 30.63 -16.80 8.98
N GLU A 277 30.33 -18.10 9.06
CA GLU A 277 29.32 -18.69 8.20
C GLU A 277 27.92 -18.12 8.52
N SER A 278 27.65 -17.85 9.81
CA SER A 278 26.40 -17.20 10.22
C SER A 278 26.25 -15.80 9.64
N GLU A 279 27.31 -14.98 9.68
CA GLU A 279 27.30 -13.64 9.10
C GLU A 279 27.18 -13.66 7.57
N ARG A 280 27.83 -14.66 6.91
CA ARG A 280 27.70 -14.84 5.46
C ARG A 280 26.28 -15.19 5.03
N LEU A 281 25.62 -16.08 5.76
CA LEU A 281 24.24 -16.50 5.50
C LEU A 281 23.24 -15.40 5.85
N ALA A 282 23.40 -14.72 6.98
CA ALA A 282 22.52 -13.64 7.42
C ALA A 282 22.51 -12.44 6.46
N GLY A 283 23.62 -12.19 5.79
CA GLY A 283 23.76 -11.04 4.90
C GLY A 283 23.51 -11.28 3.41
N GLY A 284 23.41 -12.52 2.96
CA GLY A 284 23.32 -12.85 1.53
C GLY A 284 22.03 -13.55 1.08
N GLY A 285 21.22 -14.06 2.01
CA GLY A 285 20.02 -14.82 1.66
C GLY A 285 20.31 -15.90 0.59
N HIS A 286 19.41 -16.04 -0.40
CA HIS A 286 19.56 -16.97 -1.51
C HIS A 286 20.82 -16.74 -2.36
N SER A 287 21.30 -15.51 -2.48
CA SER A 287 22.52 -15.16 -3.24
C SER A 287 23.79 -15.70 -2.60
N ALA A 288 23.76 -16.11 -1.33
CA ALA A 288 24.91 -16.66 -0.64
C ALA A 288 25.13 -18.16 -0.94
N LEU A 289 24.16 -18.85 -1.57
CA LEU A 289 24.19 -20.27 -1.83
C LEU A 289 24.82 -20.59 -3.20
N ASN A 290 25.58 -21.68 -3.24
CA ASN A 290 25.99 -22.32 -4.49
C ASN A 290 25.14 -23.60 -4.67
N THR A 291 23.92 -23.41 -5.20
CA THR A 291 22.95 -24.52 -5.34
C THR A 291 23.17 -25.29 -6.62
N GLU A 292 23.19 -26.61 -6.50
CA GLU A 292 23.22 -27.57 -7.60
C GLU A 292 22.10 -28.60 -7.40
N PRO A 293 21.53 -29.16 -8.48
CA PRO A 293 20.59 -30.27 -8.34
C PRO A 293 21.23 -31.42 -7.58
N GLY A 294 20.66 -31.81 -6.46
CA GLY A 294 21.21 -32.82 -5.56
C GLY A 294 20.16 -33.73 -4.95
N ASP A 295 20.57 -34.96 -4.63
CA ASP A 295 19.79 -35.91 -3.85
C ASP A 295 20.07 -35.68 -2.36
N LEU A 296 19.06 -35.25 -1.61
CA LEU A 296 19.16 -35.01 -0.16
C LEU A 296 19.44 -36.34 0.59
N ASN A 297 18.79 -37.43 0.21
CA ASN A 297 18.98 -38.71 0.88
C ASN A 297 20.42 -39.24 0.73
N ALA A 298 20.97 -39.12 -0.48
CA ALA A 298 22.36 -39.50 -0.73
C ALA A 298 23.31 -38.65 0.11
N LEU A 299 23.05 -37.35 0.23
CA LEU A 299 23.88 -36.43 1.03
C LEU A 299 23.80 -36.73 2.53
N ILE A 300 22.60 -37.10 3.05
CA ILE A 300 22.43 -37.53 4.43
C ILE A 300 23.22 -38.80 4.70
N ALA A 301 23.05 -39.84 3.85
CA ALA A 301 23.76 -41.12 4.00
C ALA A 301 25.30 -40.91 3.96
N GLU A 302 25.81 -40.13 3.00
CA GLU A 302 27.24 -39.81 2.88
C GLU A 302 27.74 -39.07 4.14
N THR A 303 26.99 -38.11 4.66
CA THR A 303 27.38 -37.32 5.83
C THR A 303 27.43 -38.22 7.09
N ILE A 304 26.42 -39.05 7.30
CA ILE A 304 26.38 -39.93 8.45
C ILE A 304 27.50 -40.96 8.37
N ALA A 305 27.70 -41.59 7.21
CA ALA A 305 28.77 -42.60 7.03
C ALA A 305 30.19 -42.01 7.21
N SER A 306 30.41 -40.74 6.82
CA SER A 306 31.73 -40.10 6.90
C SER A 306 32.03 -39.47 8.25
N GLN A 307 31.04 -38.89 8.91
CA GLN A 307 31.26 -38.07 10.13
C GLN A 307 30.80 -38.76 11.43
N PHE A 308 29.93 -39.74 11.33
CA PHE A 308 29.30 -40.42 12.47
C PHE A 308 29.42 -41.94 12.42
N ALA A 309 30.45 -42.44 11.70
CA ALA A 309 30.65 -43.88 11.53
C ALA A 309 30.73 -44.66 12.86
N ASP A 310 31.27 -44.02 13.90
CA ASP A 310 31.45 -44.62 15.23
C ASP A 310 30.25 -44.43 16.16
N LYS A 311 29.20 -43.78 15.68
CA LYS A 311 28.04 -43.39 16.50
C LYS A 311 26.77 -44.05 15.94
N ALA A 312 25.94 -44.57 16.84
CA ALA A 312 24.64 -45.10 16.44
C ALA A 312 23.68 -43.94 16.09
N VAL A 313 23.17 -43.94 14.85
CA VAL A 313 22.15 -43.01 14.37
C VAL A 313 21.12 -43.83 13.57
N ASN A 314 19.85 -43.72 13.93
CA ASN A 314 18.78 -44.39 13.18
C ASN A 314 18.42 -43.52 11.97
N VAL A 315 18.37 -44.10 10.78
CA VAL A 315 18.12 -43.35 9.53
C VAL A 315 16.94 -43.95 8.80
N GLU A 316 15.90 -43.15 8.54
CA GLU A 316 14.70 -43.53 7.81
C GLU A 316 14.46 -42.49 6.69
N LEU A 317 14.79 -42.86 5.47
CA LEU A 317 14.75 -41.92 4.33
C LEU A 317 13.62 -42.33 3.36
N ASP A 318 12.81 -41.33 3.01
CA ASP A 318 11.73 -41.48 2.01
C ASP A 318 12.36 -41.58 0.60
N SER A 319 12.25 -42.76 -0.02
CA SER A 319 12.82 -43.04 -1.34
C SER A 319 12.12 -42.28 -2.49
N THR A 320 11.02 -41.57 -2.22
CA THR A 320 10.25 -40.84 -3.24
C THR A 320 10.66 -39.37 -3.39
N LEU A 321 11.73 -38.95 -2.71
CA LEU A 321 12.17 -37.56 -2.77
C LEU A 321 12.73 -37.22 -4.16
N PRO A 322 12.30 -36.07 -4.75
CA PRO A 322 12.90 -35.57 -5.97
C PRO A 322 14.25 -34.89 -5.70
N SER A 323 15.03 -34.71 -6.76
CA SER A 323 16.24 -33.87 -6.72
C SER A 323 15.85 -32.40 -6.44
N LEU A 324 16.62 -31.74 -5.59
CA LEU A 324 16.42 -30.35 -5.17
C LEU A 324 17.65 -29.51 -5.50
N PRO A 325 17.50 -28.17 -5.70
CA PRO A 325 18.63 -27.25 -5.73
C PRO A 325 19.19 -27.10 -4.30
N LEU A 326 20.35 -27.74 -4.03
CA LEU A 326 20.95 -27.76 -2.71
C LEU A 326 22.39 -27.24 -2.75
N ASP A 327 22.78 -26.45 -1.76
CA ASP A 327 24.19 -26.20 -1.45
C ASP A 327 24.70 -27.36 -0.56
N ARG A 328 25.40 -28.28 -1.17
CA ARG A 328 25.90 -29.51 -0.52
C ARG A 328 26.73 -29.22 0.74
N THR A 329 27.55 -28.19 0.71
CA THR A 329 28.43 -27.81 1.84
C THR A 329 27.61 -27.36 3.04
N ARG A 330 26.60 -26.53 2.80
CA ARG A 330 25.75 -25.97 3.86
C ARG A 330 24.73 -26.97 4.39
N ILE A 331 24.20 -27.83 3.53
CA ILE A 331 23.32 -28.94 4.00
C ILE A 331 24.13 -29.93 4.85
N ARG A 332 25.41 -30.24 4.50
CA ARG A 332 26.28 -31.02 5.39
C ARG A 332 26.53 -30.36 6.73
N LEU A 333 26.76 -29.04 6.74
CA LEU A 333 26.92 -28.25 7.97
C LEU A 333 25.66 -28.34 8.84
N LEU A 334 24.49 -28.17 8.24
CA LEU A 334 23.19 -28.29 8.91
C LEU A 334 23.01 -29.70 9.51
N LEU A 335 23.23 -30.74 8.72
CA LEU A 335 23.13 -32.14 9.18
C LEU A 335 24.08 -32.41 10.35
N ARG A 336 25.35 -32.02 10.23
CA ARG A 336 26.33 -32.16 11.30
C ARG A 336 25.85 -31.51 12.59
N ASN A 337 25.42 -30.26 12.53
CA ASN A 337 24.96 -29.54 13.72
C ASN A 337 23.71 -30.16 14.35
N LEU A 338 22.76 -30.64 13.55
CA LEU A 338 21.55 -31.28 14.06
C LEU A 338 21.87 -32.63 14.71
N VAL A 339 22.68 -33.47 14.04
CA VAL A 339 23.01 -34.81 14.56
C VAL A 339 23.94 -34.72 15.78
N ASP A 340 24.94 -33.82 15.77
CA ASP A 340 25.79 -33.59 16.95
C ASP A 340 24.98 -33.09 18.16
N ASN A 341 24.01 -32.19 17.92
CA ASN A 341 23.13 -31.71 18.98
C ASN A 341 22.26 -32.86 19.52
N ALA A 342 21.67 -33.67 18.65
CA ALA A 342 20.86 -34.80 19.03
C ALA A 342 21.66 -35.85 19.82
N LEU A 343 22.88 -36.18 19.39
CA LEU A 343 23.78 -37.12 20.09
C LEU A 343 24.17 -36.60 21.50
N ARG A 344 24.41 -35.29 21.66
CA ARG A 344 24.74 -34.69 22.96
C ARG A 344 23.60 -34.77 23.96
N HIS A 345 22.37 -34.70 23.46
CA HIS A 345 21.17 -34.63 24.31
C HIS A 345 20.41 -35.95 24.41
N SER A 346 20.72 -36.97 23.58
CA SER A 346 20.07 -38.29 23.53
C SER A 346 20.52 -39.22 24.68
N GLN A 347 20.59 -38.72 25.91
CA GLN A 347 20.89 -39.54 27.10
C GLN A 347 19.61 -39.78 27.88
N ARG A 348 19.30 -41.04 28.11
CA ARG A 348 18.19 -41.48 28.96
C ARG A 348 18.70 -42.48 30.00
N GLU A 349 18.47 -42.19 31.27
CA GLU A 349 18.85 -43.08 32.40
C GLU A 349 20.37 -43.45 32.40
N GLY A 350 21.23 -42.55 31.89
CA GLY A 350 22.67 -42.80 31.78
C GLY A 350 23.14 -43.56 30.57
N ALA A 351 22.22 -44.06 29.71
CA ALA A 351 22.55 -44.71 28.45
C ALA A 351 22.35 -43.75 27.26
N LEU A 352 23.24 -43.82 26.29
CA LEU A 352 23.12 -43.11 25.01
C LEU A 352 22.07 -43.85 24.13
N VAL A 353 21.02 -43.12 23.75
CA VAL A 353 20.01 -43.63 22.78
C VAL A 353 20.33 -43.05 21.41
N ALA A 354 20.27 -43.87 20.36
CA ALA A 354 20.53 -43.42 18.99
C ALA A 354 19.46 -42.40 18.56
N PRO A 355 19.85 -41.19 18.09
CA PRO A 355 18.89 -40.22 17.56
C PRO A 355 18.33 -40.71 16.21
N ASP A 356 17.13 -40.27 15.89
CA ASP A 356 16.44 -40.58 14.65
C ASP A 356 16.63 -39.45 13.62
N VAL A 357 17.00 -39.79 12.40
CA VAL A 357 17.07 -38.90 11.23
C VAL A 357 16.07 -39.39 10.21
N LYS A 358 15.07 -38.57 9.86
CA LYS A 358 14.01 -38.95 8.92
C LYS A 358 13.85 -37.92 7.83
N THR A 359 13.54 -38.39 6.63
CA THR A 359 13.07 -37.53 5.54
C THR A 359 11.66 -37.89 5.14
N MET A 360 10.85 -36.90 4.79
CA MET A 360 9.46 -37.10 4.38
C MET A 360 9.10 -36.09 3.31
N ARG A 361 8.37 -36.54 2.29
CA ARG A 361 7.75 -35.66 1.31
C ARG A 361 6.39 -35.17 1.82
N ARG A 362 6.19 -33.87 1.88
CA ARG A 362 4.88 -33.21 2.02
C ARG A 362 4.53 -32.52 0.69
N THR A 363 3.25 -32.19 0.47
CA THR A 363 2.68 -31.75 -0.82
C THR A 363 3.58 -30.84 -1.66
N ASN A 364 4.21 -29.82 -1.05
CA ASN A 364 5.06 -28.83 -1.76
C ASN A 364 6.40 -28.58 -1.07
N GLN A 365 6.83 -29.48 -0.18
CA GLN A 365 8.07 -29.33 0.58
C GLN A 365 8.59 -30.69 1.02
N ILE A 366 9.89 -30.76 1.25
CA ILE A 366 10.55 -31.87 1.91
C ILE A 366 10.77 -31.47 3.37
N VAL A 367 10.56 -32.41 4.26
CA VAL A 367 10.84 -32.29 5.68
C VAL A 367 11.99 -33.22 6.02
N LEU A 368 13.05 -32.66 6.58
CA LEU A 368 14.11 -33.37 7.28
C LEU A 368 13.87 -33.21 8.77
N SER A 369 13.65 -34.28 9.51
CA SER A 369 13.56 -34.26 10.96
C SER A 369 14.74 -34.99 11.60
N VAL A 370 15.24 -34.38 12.71
CA VAL A 370 16.23 -34.99 13.59
C VAL A 370 15.68 -34.96 15.00
N ARG A 371 15.53 -36.12 15.62
CA ARG A 371 14.97 -36.30 16.95
C ARG A 371 15.99 -36.87 17.91
N ASP A 372 16.15 -36.23 19.07
CA ASP A 372 16.82 -36.79 20.22
C ASP A 372 15.85 -37.52 21.16
N HIS A 373 16.35 -38.34 22.06
CA HIS A 373 15.60 -39.05 23.08
C HIS A 373 15.89 -38.56 24.52
N GLY A 374 16.30 -37.30 24.63
CA GLY A 374 16.62 -36.66 25.88
C GLY A 374 15.38 -36.22 26.67
N PRO A 375 15.58 -35.33 27.64
CA PRO A 375 14.50 -34.82 28.50
C PRO A 375 13.56 -33.83 27.80
N GLY A 376 13.90 -33.38 26.57
CA GLY A 376 13.21 -32.29 25.90
C GLY A 376 13.58 -30.91 26.47
N VAL A 377 12.78 -29.90 26.13
CA VAL A 377 12.98 -28.51 26.49
C VAL A 377 11.67 -27.94 27.03
N GLU A 378 11.73 -26.99 27.99
CA GLU A 378 10.55 -26.30 28.48
C GLU A 378 9.83 -25.55 27.33
N GLU A 379 8.51 -25.59 27.31
CA GLU A 379 7.69 -25.06 26.22
C GLU A 379 7.93 -23.56 25.96
N SER A 380 8.16 -22.80 27.03
CA SER A 380 8.54 -21.37 27.00
C SER A 380 9.86 -21.10 26.25
N GLN A 381 10.77 -22.07 26.24
CA GLN A 381 12.10 -21.96 25.63
C GLN A 381 12.16 -22.43 24.18
N LEU A 382 11.15 -23.18 23.70
CA LEU A 382 11.11 -23.71 22.32
C LEU A 382 11.17 -22.62 21.26
N ALA A 383 10.50 -21.50 21.50
CA ALA A 383 10.47 -20.36 20.56
C ALA A 383 11.84 -19.71 20.37
N HIS A 384 12.71 -19.79 21.36
CA HIS A 384 14.04 -19.20 21.35
C HIS A 384 15.14 -20.14 20.82
N LEU A 385 14.82 -21.44 20.64
CA LEU A 385 15.74 -22.37 20.02
C LEU A 385 16.05 -21.95 18.57
N GLY A 386 17.33 -21.77 18.26
CA GLY A 386 17.77 -21.23 16.97
C GLY A 386 17.96 -19.71 16.95
N GLU A 387 17.84 -19.00 18.08
CA GLU A 387 18.39 -17.66 18.22
C GLU A 387 19.91 -17.72 18.46
N ALA A 388 20.63 -16.72 17.96
CA ALA A 388 22.08 -16.66 18.13
C ALA A 388 22.47 -16.58 19.60
N PHE A 389 23.42 -17.44 20.03
CA PHE A 389 23.94 -17.51 21.40
C PHE A 389 22.90 -17.94 22.47
N TYR A 390 21.69 -18.37 22.04
CA TYR A 390 20.69 -18.86 22.98
C TYR A 390 21.02 -20.29 23.45
N ARG A 391 20.97 -20.50 24.78
CA ARG A 391 21.13 -21.79 25.44
C ARG A 391 20.11 -21.93 26.55
N THR A 392 19.53 -23.11 26.70
CA THR A 392 18.63 -23.41 27.84
C THR A 392 19.40 -23.38 29.16
N ASP A 393 18.75 -23.08 30.26
CA ASP A 393 19.40 -23.00 31.58
C ASP A 393 20.03 -24.34 32.01
N ALA A 394 19.41 -25.46 31.65
CA ALA A 394 19.95 -26.80 31.85
C ALA A 394 21.24 -27.06 31.04
N ALA A 395 21.37 -26.44 29.85
CA ALA A 395 22.57 -26.55 29.03
C ALA A 395 23.69 -25.62 29.51
N ARG A 396 23.38 -24.49 30.19
CA ARG A 396 24.38 -23.60 30.78
C ARG A 396 25.09 -24.19 31.98
N GLN A 397 24.36 -25.00 32.79
CA GLN A 397 24.88 -25.66 33.97
C GLN A 397 25.84 -26.84 33.66
N ARG A 398 25.73 -27.42 32.48
CA ARG A 398 26.61 -28.49 32.00
C ARG A 398 27.79 -27.90 31.24
N SER A 399 29.02 -28.16 31.67
CA SER A 399 30.27 -27.68 31.05
C SER A 399 30.52 -28.24 29.62
N THR A 400 29.64 -29.08 29.12
CA THR A 400 29.78 -29.82 27.84
C THR A 400 29.05 -29.19 26.65
N GLY A 401 28.64 -27.94 26.73
CA GLY A 401 27.77 -27.39 25.68
C GLY A 401 28.45 -26.31 24.81
N GLY A 402 28.27 -26.39 23.52
CA GLY A 402 28.69 -25.37 22.55
C GLY A 402 28.05 -23.99 22.80
N VAL A 403 28.51 -22.97 22.07
CA VAL A 403 28.20 -21.51 22.32
C VAL A 403 26.77 -21.10 21.92
N GLY A 404 25.95 -22.02 21.40
CA GLY A 404 24.57 -21.70 20.98
C GLY A 404 24.47 -21.15 19.56
N LEU A 405 25.43 -21.42 18.69
CA LEU A 405 25.41 -21.04 17.27
C LEU A 405 24.92 -22.15 16.34
N GLY A 406 25.04 -23.43 16.73
CA GLY A 406 24.73 -24.55 15.84
C GLY A 406 23.28 -24.56 15.31
N LEU A 407 22.26 -24.45 16.18
CA LEU A 407 20.87 -24.37 15.75
C LEU A 407 20.56 -23.07 15.02
N TYR A 408 21.19 -21.96 15.37
CA TYR A 408 21.08 -20.69 14.65
C TYR A 408 21.58 -20.83 13.21
N LEU A 409 22.74 -21.48 13.00
CA LEU A 409 23.27 -21.81 11.66
C LEU A 409 22.31 -22.70 10.89
N CYS A 410 21.74 -23.73 11.52
CA CYS A 410 20.74 -24.58 10.88
C CYS A 410 19.52 -23.80 10.40
N ARG A 411 19.05 -22.84 11.22
CA ARG A 411 17.96 -21.93 10.86
C ARG A 411 18.32 -21.06 9.66
N LEU A 412 19.52 -20.47 9.65
CA LEU A 412 19.99 -19.63 8.54
C LEU A 412 20.16 -20.44 7.25
N VAL A 413 20.68 -21.65 7.32
CA VAL A 413 20.81 -22.55 6.16
C VAL A 413 19.42 -22.91 5.60
N ALA A 414 18.47 -23.24 6.46
CA ALA A 414 17.09 -23.52 6.05
C ALA A 414 16.45 -22.31 5.35
N GLN A 415 16.57 -21.12 5.96
CA GLN A 415 16.03 -19.87 5.40
C GLN A 415 16.69 -19.51 4.06
N ALA A 416 18.01 -19.65 3.94
CA ALA A 416 18.73 -19.39 2.69
C ALA A 416 18.24 -20.32 1.56
N HIS A 417 17.82 -21.56 1.85
CA HIS A 417 17.19 -22.47 0.90
C HIS A 417 15.67 -22.23 0.70
N GLY A 418 15.11 -21.14 1.25
CA GLY A 418 13.69 -20.82 1.15
C GLY A 418 12.79 -21.63 2.07
N GLY A 419 13.38 -22.35 3.02
CA GLY A 419 12.70 -23.19 3.99
C GLY A 419 12.59 -22.57 5.38
N SER A 420 12.31 -23.42 6.37
CA SER A 420 12.21 -23.02 7.78
C SER A 420 12.71 -24.12 8.71
N LEU A 421 13.02 -23.74 9.96
CA LEU A 421 13.37 -24.67 11.04
C LEU A 421 12.40 -24.47 12.19
N VAL A 422 11.84 -25.58 12.69
CA VAL A 422 10.92 -25.62 13.82
C VAL A 422 11.36 -26.68 14.83
N ALA A 423 11.37 -26.32 16.11
CA ALA A 423 11.67 -27.22 17.22
C ALA A 423 10.36 -27.63 17.92
N ARG A 424 10.23 -28.91 18.29
CA ARG A 424 9.08 -29.45 19.02
C ARG A 424 9.51 -30.48 20.06
N ASN A 425 8.82 -30.56 21.19
CA ASN A 425 8.97 -31.67 22.11
C ASN A 425 8.31 -32.92 21.56
N ALA A 426 9.03 -34.06 21.57
CA ALA A 426 8.62 -35.34 20.97
C ALA A 426 8.31 -36.45 21.98
N GLN A 427 8.32 -36.21 23.26
CA GLN A 427 8.00 -37.12 24.38
C GLN A 427 8.41 -38.59 24.18
N PRO A 428 9.65 -38.99 24.44
CA PRO A 428 10.72 -38.21 25.00
C PRO A 428 11.52 -37.48 23.92
N GLY A 429 12.20 -36.40 24.34
CA GLY A 429 13.19 -35.68 23.56
C GLY A 429 12.67 -34.48 22.79
N LEU A 430 13.57 -33.93 22.00
CA LEU A 430 13.33 -32.80 21.13
C LEU A 430 13.44 -33.25 19.66
N GLU A 431 12.50 -32.80 18.82
CA GLU A 431 12.52 -32.97 17.38
C GLU A 431 12.73 -31.64 16.69
N ILE A 432 13.71 -31.57 15.82
CA ILE A 432 13.97 -30.41 14.96
C ILE A 432 13.54 -30.76 13.54
N GLU A 433 12.51 -30.10 13.05
CA GLU A 433 12.04 -30.20 11.66
C GLU A 433 12.64 -29.07 10.81
N VAL A 434 13.29 -29.41 9.72
CA VAL A 434 13.74 -28.49 8.68
C VAL A 434 12.90 -28.72 7.43
N THR A 435 12.25 -27.68 6.95
CA THR A 435 11.48 -27.73 5.69
C THR A 435 12.31 -27.13 4.56
N LEU A 436 12.26 -27.75 3.39
CA LEU A 436 12.86 -27.25 2.16
C LEU A 436 11.78 -27.25 1.06
N PRO A 437 11.56 -26.13 0.36
CA PRO A 437 10.52 -26.07 -0.67
C PRO A 437 10.88 -26.97 -1.86
N LEU A 438 9.87 -27.59 -2.45
CA LEU A 438 9.96 -28.15 -3.79
C LEU A 438 9.83 -26.98 -4.78
N ALA A 439 10.81 -26.79 -5.65
CA ALA A 439 10.84 -25.73 -6.67
C ALA A 439 9.67 -25.86 -7.66
#